data_3d9ac48dd885746e259d21fc3e9ee7c8
#
_entry.id   3d9ac48dd885746e259d21fc3e9ee7c8
#
_cell.length_a   1.000
_cell.length_b   1.000
_cell.length_c   1.000
_cell.angle_alpha   90.00
_cell.angle_beta   90.00
_cell.angle_gamma   90.00
#
_symmetry.space_group_name_H-M   'P 1'
#
loop_
_entity.id
_entity.type
_entity.pdbx_description
1 polymer ?
#
loop_
_entity_poly.entity_id
_entity_poly.type
_entity_poly.pdbx_seq_one_letter_code
_entity_poly.pdbx_strand_id
1 'polypeptide(L)'
;MIHSTPNDRRGIFLAMMLAVAGIAATQGAQAADKPKEQQISRVIAKEMTAAQKALQASQWQEALKNLDAAEQKSGLTPFDKKTIYDFKGFANVRLNKLKEAEQNYEQALATGQYSAEDAAKTTRMLFRLSAGNQQYAKALDYGKQVADAGGANTDDLAVMSQIYYLQKDCKNSSAWADKAIAAAHKAGEAPKENLFQFKLQCASDAGDNAAMASVLVDLIKLTNKTNYWNTLLRIERQDERDDHNLLMIYRLMYDTSSMTAGSDYMEMAQLLGDAALPGEAQSVLEKGIAAGLFSDQKDKDRAARLVNSLKPRAESDKKGAAQFDAEAAKNSAGELDVKSGEVYYGSGDYQSAVTAINRGIQKQGIKHLDEAYVYLGRAQVALKNTADAKKAFSGLKTVPNISPRVARVWELYSEKLGQ
;
A
#
# COMPACT_ATOMS: atom_id res chain seq x y z
N MET A 1 -6.83 -15.12 4.14
CA MET A 1 -8.01 -15.73 3.49
C MET A 1 -8.17 -15.09 2.13
N ILE A 2 -8.08 -15.88 1.07
CA ILE A 2 -8.27 -15.41 -0.32
C ILE A 2 -9.77 -15.32 -0.53
N HIS A 3 -10.35 -14.12 -0.44
CA HIS A 3 -11.76 -13.90 -0.74
C HIS A 3 -11.94 -13.74 -2.24
N SER A 4 -12.56 -14.73 -2.88
CA SER A 4 -13.09 -14.60 -4.25
C SER A 4 -14.28 -13.64 -4.25
N THR A 5 -14.25 -12.62 -5.10
CA THR A 5 -15.36 -11.65 -5.23
C THR A 5 -16.64 -12.30 -5.77
N PRO A 6 -17.84 -11.86 -5.34
CA PRO A 6 -19.11 -12.46 -5.74
C PRO A 6 -19.45 -12.41 -7.26
N ASN A 7 -18.83 -11.50 -8.01
CA ASN A 7 -19.14 -11.28 -9.43
C ASN A 7 -18.59 -12.37 -10.37
N ASP A 8 -17.42 -12.96 -10.06
CA ASP A 8 -16.87 -14.04 -10.89
C ASP A 8 -17.73 -15.34 -10.83
N ARG A 9 -18.54 -15.47 -9.75
CA ARG A 9 -19.40 -16.62 -9.56
C ARG A 9 -20.67 -16.60 -10.43
N ARG A 10 -21.10 -15.42 -10.90
CA ARG A 10 -22.33 -15.26 -11.72
C ARG A 10 -22.07 -15.41 -13.22
N GLY A 11 -20.89 -15.01 -13.72
CA GLY A 11 -20.57 -15.03 -15.16
C GLY A 11 -20.46 -16.43 -15.74
N ILE A 12 -19.92 -17.39 -14.98
CA ILE A 12 -19.78 -18.79 -15.44
C ILE A 12 -21.15 -19.49 -15.55
N PHE A 13 -22.10 -19.09 -14.70
CA PHE A 13 -23.44 -19.69 -14.70
C PHE A 13 -24.24 -19.31 -15.96
N LEU A 14 -24.11 -18.13 -16.49
CA LEU A 14 -24.84 -17.67 -17.67
C LEU A 14 -24.36 -18.36 -18.95
N ALA A 15 -23.06 -18.65 -19.08
CA ALA A 15 -22.49 -19.35 -20.23
C ALA A 15 -22.85 -20.85 -20.23
N MET A 16 -23.00 -21.49 -19.06
CA MET A 16 -23.39 -22.87 -18.94
C MET A 16 -24.90 -23.11 -19.24
N MET A 17 -25.77 -22.10 -19.06
CA MET A 17 -27.23 -22.27 -19.32
C MET A 17 -27.58 -22.33 -20.81
N LEU A 18 -26.74 -21.77 -21.69
CA LEU A 18 -27.04 -21.73 -23.14
C LEU A 18 -26.78 -23.05 -23.87
N ALA A 19 -26.01 -23.97 -23.28
CA ALA A 19 -25.62 -25.22 -23.95
C ALA A 19 -26.69 -26.34 -23.96
N VAL A 20 -27.79 -26.19 -23.22
CA VAL A 20 -28.83 -27.24 -23.10
C VAL A 20 -30.17 -26.87 -23.76
N ALA A 21 -30.32 -25.66 -24.29
CA ALA A 21 -31.59 -25.19 -24.90
C ALA A 21 -31.87 -25.75 -26.31
N GLY A 22 -31.09 -26.67 -26.84
CA GLY A 22 -31.16 -27.13 -28.23
C GLY A 22 -31.87 -28.52 -28.43
N ILE A 23 -32.97 -28.81 -27.71
CA ILE A 23 -33.84 -29.95 -28.10
C ILE A 23 -35.13 -29.39 -28.70
N ALA A 24 -35.05 -28.89 -29.91
CA ALA A 24 -36.22 -28.65 -30.75
C ALA A 24 -35.86 -29.06 -32.18
N ALA A 25 -36.55 -30.09 -32.64
CA ALA A 25 -36.50 -30.53 -34.01
C ALA A 25 -37.11 -29.48 -34.96
N THR A 26 -36.30 -28.94 -35.87
CA THR A 26 -36.82 -28.30 -37.09
C THR A 26 -36.09 -28.88 -38.29
N GLN A 27 -36.87 -29.48 -39.17
CA GLN A 27 -36.45 -29.89 -40.50
C GLN A 27 -36.25 -28.68 -41.41
N GLY A 28 -35.16 -28.71 -42.16
CA GLY A 28 -35.06 -28.14 -43.50
C GLY A 28 -34.65 -26.69 -43.62
N ALA A 29 -33.35 -26.46 -43.91
CA ALA A 29 -32.90 -25.59 -44.99
C ALA A 29 -31.35 -25.68 -45.09
N GLN A 30 -30.82 -25.87 -46.29
CA GLN A 30 -29.38 -25.82 -46.62
C GLN A 30 -28.81 -24.42 -46.30
N ALA A 31 -27.81 -24.39 -45.48
CA ALA A 31 -26.96 -23.23 -45.31
C ALA A 31 -25.57 -23.65 -44.84
N ALA A 32 -24.56 -22.98 -45.36
CA ALA A 32 -23.13 -23.16 -45.19
C ALA A 32 -22.64 -23.62 -43.81
N ASP A 33 -21.52 -24.39 -43.80
CA ASP A 33 -20.82 -24.97 -42.65
C ASP A 33 -20.72 -24.02 -41.42
N LYS A 34 -21.73 -24.08 -40.57
CA LYS A 34 -21.59 -23.69 -39.16
C LYS A 34 -20.91 -24.85 -38.42
N PRO A 35 -19.97 -24.61 -37.52
CA PRO A 35 -19.44 -25.67 -36.66
C PRO A 35 -20.61 -26.41 -36.05
N LYS A 36 -20.64 -27.76 -36.15
CA LYS A 36 -21.68 -28.56 -35.50
C LYS A 36 -21.73 -28.19 -34.03
N GLU A 37 -22.86 -27.64 -33.62
CA GLU A 37 -23.11 -27.31 -32.21
C GLU A 37 -22.94 -28.59 -31.39
N GLN A 38 -21.98 -28.61 -30.46
CA GLN A 38 -21.72 -29.79 -29.64
C GLN A 38 -22.90 -29.96 -28.69
N GLN A 39 -23.62 -31.06 -28.83
CA GLN A 39 -24.83 -31.36 -28.06
C GLN A 39 -24.58 -32.54 -27.11
N ILE A 40 -25.23 -32.49 -25.95
CA ILE A 40 -25.25 -33.58 -24.96
C ILE A 40 -25.90 -34.81 -25.63
N SER A 41 -25.25 -35.98 -25.48
CA SER A 41 -25.75 -37.21 -26.02
C SER A 41 -27.07 -37.64 -25.34
N ARG A 42 -27.91 -38.37 -26.10
CA ARG A 42 -29.17 -38.92 -25.56
C ARG A 42 -28.95 -39.88 -24.37
N VAL A 43 -27.76 -40.45 -24.27
CA VAL A 43 -27.38 -41.44 -23.23
C VAL A 43 -27.48 -40.85 -21.83
N ILE A 44 -27.16 -39.57 -21.67
CA ILE A 44 -27.13 -38.87 -20.37
C ILE A 44 -28.16 -37.75 -20.27
N ALA A 45 -29.00 -37.55 -21.29
CA ALA A 45 -29.92 -36.40 -21.35
C ALA A 45 -30.84 -36.29 -20.11
N LYS A 46 -31.31 -37.44 -19.59
CA LYS A 46 -32.19 -37.50 -18.41
C LYS A 46 -31.46 -37.04 -17.15
N GLU A 47 -30.29 -37.59 -16.89
CA GLU A 47 -29.47 -37.30 -15.73
C GLU A 47 -28.97 -35.84 -15.76
N MET A 48 -28.56 -35.36 -16.93
CA MET A 48 -28.12 -33.99 -17.13
C MET A 48 -29.24 -32.97 -16.90
N THR A 49 -30.48 -33.29 -17.38
CA THR A 49 -31.66 -32.43 -17.11
C THR A 49 -31.99 -32.40 -15.62
N ALA A 50 -31.90 -33.52 -14.92
CA ALA A 50 -32.11 -33.58 -13.47
C ALA A 50 -31.03 -32.82 -12.71
N ALA A 51 -29.78 -32.98 -13.10
CA ALA A 51 -28.64 -32.22 -12.51
C ALA A 51 -28.80 -30.71 -12.70
N GLN A 52 -29.18 -30.28 -13.91
CA GLN A 52 -29.40 -28.86 -14.20
C GLN A 52 -30.53 -28.25 -13.35
N LYS A 53 -31.66 -28.95 -13.19
CA LYS A 53 -32.76 -28.52 -12.30
C LYS A 53 -32.28 -28.39 -10.85
N ALA A 54 -31.50 -29.37 -10.37
CA ALA A 54 -30.95 -29.35 -9.03
C ALA A 54 -29.95 -28.20 -8.84
N LEU A 55 -29.09 -27.89 -9.82
CA LEU A 55 -28.19 -26.75 -9.81
C LEU A 55 -28.93 -25.41 -9.75
N GLN A 56 -30.00 -25.28 -10.56
CA GLN A 56 -30.86 -24.08 -10.55
C GLN A 56 -31.57 -23.89 -9.21
N ALA A 57 -31.99 -24.98 -8.56
CA ALA A 57 -32.59 -24.96 -7.24
C ALA A 57 -31.56 -24.86 -6.08
N SER A 58 -30.27 -24.72 -6.38
CA SER A 58 -29.18 -24.72 -5.41
C SER A 58 -29.07 -25.99 -4.55
N GLN A 59 -29.58 -27.12 -5.09
CA GLN A 59 -29.51 -28.46 -4.47
C GLN A 59 -28.22 -29.16 -4.90
N TRP A 60 -27.08 -28.68 -4.43
CA TRP A 60 -25.74 -29.03 -4.91
C TRP A 60 -25.43 -30.54 -4.77
N GLN A 61 -25.82 -31.18 -3.66
CA GLN A 61 -25.61 -32.60 -3.42
C GLN A 61 -26.46 -33.45 -4.39
N GLU A 62 -27.73 -33.06 -4.62
CA GLU A 62 -28.60 -33.78 -5.55
C GLU A 62 -28.10 -33.61 -7.00
N ALA A 63 -27.55 -32.42 -7.33
CA ALA A 63 -26.90 -32.21 -8.61
C ALA A 63 -25.70 -33.14 -8.79
N LEU A 64 -24.82 -33.26 -7.80
CA LEU A 64 -23.67 -34.18 -7.84
C LEU A 64 -24.13 -35.64 -8.03
N LYS A 65 -25.14 -36.09 -7.31
CA LYS A 65 -25.70 -37.46 -7.44
C LYS A 65 -26.17 -37.74 -8.85
N ASN A 66 -26.87 -36.80 -9.49
CA ASN A 66 -27.33 -36.97 -10.89
C ASN A 66 -26.16 -36.95 -11.87
N LEU A 67 -25.12 -36.11 -11.62
CA LEU A 67 -23.89 -36.03 -12.41
C LEU A 67 -23.05 -37.31 -12.28
N ASP A 68 -22.98 -37.91 -11.08
CA ASP A 68 -22.33 -39.20 -10.86
C ASP A 68 -23.05 -40.32 -11.62
N ALA A 69 -24.38 -40.31 -11.63
CA ALA A 69 -25.17 -41.27 -12.42
C ALA A 69 -24.96 -41.10 -13.94
N ALA A 70 -24.80 -39.85 -14.42
CA ALA A 70 -24.46 -39.58 -15.83
C ALA A 70 -23.06 -40.10 -16.17
N GLU A 71 -22.06 -39.89 -15.29
CA GLU A 71 -20.69 -40.34 -15.53
C GLU A 71 -20.53 -41.86 -15.60
N GLN A 72 -21.38 -42.63 -14.92
CA GLN A 72 -21.37 -44.11 -14.95
C GLN A 72 -21.94 -44.69 -16.22
N LYS A 73 -22.53 -43.90 -17.13
CA LYS A 73 -23.06 -44.40 -18.39
C LYS A 73 -21.94 -44.78 -19.35
N SER A 74 -22.19 -45.82 -20.15
CA SER A 74 -21.29 -46.20 -21.23
C SER A 74 -21.52 -45.35 -22.49
N GLY A 75 -20.49 -45.15 -23.30
CA GLY A 75 -20.59 -44.44 -24.58
C GLY A 75 -20.60 -42.91 -24.48
N LEU A 76 -20.05 -42.36 -23.41
CA LEU A 76 -19.91 -40.92 -23.24
C LEU A 76 -18.95 -40.30 -24.27
N THR A 77 -19.42 -39.24 -24.92
CA THR A 77 -18.57 -38.45 -25.79
C THR A 77 -17.58 -37.56 -24.96
N PRO A 78 -16.50 -37.08 -25.55
CA PRO A 78 -15.63 -36.10 -24.87
C PRO A 78 -16.38 -34.85 -24.40
N PHE A 79 -17.40 -34.41 -25.15
CA PHE A 79 -18.23 -33.25 -24.77
C PHE A 79 -19.16 -33.56 -23.57
N ASP A 80 -19.70 -34.79 -23.50
CA ASP A 80 -20.47 -35.24 -22.33
C ASP A 80 -19.61 -35.22 -21.09
N LYS A 81 -18.41 -35.78 -21.16
CA LYS A 81 -17.45 -35.78 -20.05
C LYS A 81 -17.09 -34.36 -19.59
N LYS A 82 -16.74 -33.49 -20.55
CA LYS A 82 -16.47 -32.07 -20.27
C LYS A 82 -17.61 -31.44 -19.50
N THR A 83 -18.84 -31.61 -19.96
CA THR A 83 -20.02 -30.97 -19.35
C THR A 83 -20.34 -31.53 -17.97
N ILE A 84 -20.21 -32.86 -17.78
CA ILE A 84 -20.34 -33.48 -16.45
C ILE A 84 -19.33 -32.90 -15.47
N TYR A 85 -18.06 -32.86 -15.88
CA TYR A 85 -16.97 -32.34 -14.99
C TYR A 85 -17.12 -30.86 -14.69
N ASP A 86 -17.53 -30.04 -15.65
CA ASP A 86 -17.82 -28.62 -15.41
C ASP A 86 -18.90 -28.43 -14.33
N PHE A 87 -20.00 -29.18 -14.46
CA PHE A 87 -21.11 -29.08 -13.52
C PHE A 87 -20.72 -29.64 -12.13
N LYS A 88 -19.94 -30.73 -12.07
CA LYS A 88 -19.36 -31.22 -10.81
C LYS A 88 -18.42 -30.21 -10.19
N GLY A 89 -17.54 -29.62 -10.97
CA GLY A 89 -16.63 -28.56 -10.51
C GLY A 89 -17.39 -27.39 -9.91
N PHE A 90 -18.42 -26.92 -10.62
CA PHE A 90 -19.27 -25.83 -10.12
C PHE A 90 -19.99 -26.19 -8.81
N ALA A 91 -20.64 -27.35 -8.74
CA ALA A 91 -21.35 -27.81 -7.54
C ALA A 91 -20.40 -27.96 -6.35
N ASN A 92 -19.17 -28.45 -6.56
CA ASN A 92 -18.16 -28.60 -5.53
C ASN A 92 -17.63 -27.25 -5.04
N VAL A 93 -17.47 -26.25 -5.92
CA VAL A 93 -17.14 -24.86 -5.49
C VAL A 93 -18.23 -24.32 -4.54
N ARG A 94 -19.52 -24.56 -4.88
CA ARG A 94 -20.66 -24.11 -4.07
C ARG A 94 -20.75 -24.80 -2.71
N LEU A 95 -20.27 -26.03 -2.64
CA LEU A 95 -20.15 -26.83 -1.40
C LEU A 95 -18.85 -26.56 -0.62
N ASN A 96 -18.00 -25.64 -1.10
CA ASN A 96 -16.66 -25.38 -0.55
C ASN A 96 -15.73 -26.61 -0.56
N LYS A 97 -15.98 -27.57 -1.47
CA LYS A 97 -15.13 -28.73 -1.72
C LYS A 97 -14.10 -28.39 -2.80
N LEU A 98 -13.13 -27.55 -2.43
CA LEU A 98 -12.24 -26.92 -3.41
C LEU A 98 -11.29 -27.89 -4.10
N LYS A 99 -10.88 -28.99 -3.43
CA LYS A 99 -10.02 -30.02 -4.02
C LYS A 99 -10.75 -30.82 -5.09
N GLU A 100 -11.98 -31.23 -4.79
CA GLU A 100 -12.83 -31.93 -5.72
C GLU A 100 -13.21 -31.03 -6.91
N ALA A 101 -13.45 -29.76 -6.64
CA ALA A 101 -13.71 -28.79 -7.70
C ALA A 101 -12.51 -28.66 -8.66
N GLU A 102 -11.30 -28.54 -8.13
CA GLU A 102 -10.07 -28.48 -8.91
C GLU A 102 -9.91 -29.72 -9.79
N GLN A 103 -10.05 -30.92 -9.21
CA GLN A 103 -9.96 -32.18 -9.97
C GLN A 103 -10.97 -32.25 -11.12
N ASN A 104 -12.20 -31.83 -10.87
CA ASN A 104 -13.21 -31.84 -11.91
C ASN A 104 -12.91 -30.86 -13.04
N TYR A 105 -12.48 -29.65 -12.75
CA TYR A 105 -12.10 -28.70 -13.80
C TYR A 105 -10.85 -29.14 -14.57
N GLU A 106 -9.87 -29.80 -13.92
CA GLU A 106 -8.72 -30.40 -14.61
C GLU A 106 -9.17 -31.49 -15.58
N GLN A 107 -10.10 -32.39 -15.14
CA GLN A 107 -10.66 -33.42 -16.00
C GLN A 107 -11.44 -32.81 -17.16
N ALA A 108 -12.22 -31.76 -16.92
CA ALA A 108 -12.94 -31.05 -17.96
C ALA A 108 -11.97 -30.44 -19.00
N LEU A 109 -10.91 -29.79 -18.55
CA LEU A 109 -9.90 -29.19 -19.43
C LEU A 109 -9.15 -30.24 -20.25
N ALA A 110 -8.85 -31.40 -19.66
CA ALA A 110 -8.16 -32.52 -20.31
C ALA A 110 -8.95 -33.15 -21.45
N THR A 111 -10.28 -32.94 -21.52
CA THR A 111 -11.09 -33.40 -22.63
C THR A 111 -10.79 -32.72 -23.96
N GLY A 112 -10.16 -31.55 -23.95
CA GLY A 112 -9.87 -30.75 -25.14
C GLY A 112 -11.10 -30.13 -25.82
N GLN A 113 -12.26 -30.11 -25.13
CA GLN A 113 -13.55 -29.69 -25.71
C GLN A 113 -13.94 -28.25 -25.40
N TYR A 114 -13.04 -27.47 -24.86
CA TYR A 114 -13.25 -26.04 -24.65
C TYR A 114 -12.90 -25.21 -25.88
N SER A 115 -13.61 -24.10 -26.08
CA SER A 115 -13.09 -23.02 -26.89
C SER A 115 -11.82 -22.43 -26.25
N ALA A 116 -10.98 -21.74 -27.03
CA ALA A 116 -9.79 -21.07 -26.48
C ALA A 116 -10.16 -20.11 -25.34
N GLU A 117 -11.27 -19.39 -25.49
CA GLU A 117 -11.77 -18.44 -24.49
C GLU A 117 -12.18 -19.16 -23.20
N ASP A 118 -12.95 -20.25 -23.30
CA ASP A 118 -13.44 -20.99 -22.13
C ASP A 118 -12.30 -21.76 -21.44
N ALA A 119 -11.34 -22.29 -22.22
CA ALA A 119 -10.13 -22.88 -21.67
C ALA A 119 -9.35 -21.86 -20.83
N ALA A 120 -9.19 -20.63 -21.31
CA ALA A 120 -8.54 -19.56 -20.55
C ALA A 120 -9.28 -19.22 -19.24
N LYS A 121 -10.63 -19.16 -19.30
CA LYS A 121 -11.47 -18.96 -18.09
C LYS A 121 -11.31 -20.10 -17.09
N THR A 122 -11.30 -21.34 -17.58
CA THR A 122 -11.12 -22.53 -16.74
C THR A 122 -9.71 -22.58 -16.13
N THR A 123 -8.68 -22.26 -16.91
CA THR A 123 -7.30 -22.16 -16.41
C THR A 123 -7.19 -21.11 -15.29
N ARG A 124 -7.84 -19.97 -15.45
CA ARG A 124 -7.91 -18.95 -14.39
C ARG A 124 -8.66 -19.44 -13.15
N MET A 125 -9.73 -20.23 -13.32
CA MET A 125 -10.43 -20.87 -12.20
C MET A 125 -9.52 -21.86 -11.47
N LEU A 126 -8.80 -22.70 -12.22
CA LEU A 126 -7.82 -23.63 -11.67
C LEU A 126 -6.71 -22.92 -10.92
N PHE A 127 -6.19 -21.81 -11.44
CA PHE A 127 -5.24 -20.96 -10.72
C PHE A 127 -5.76 -20.58 -9.32
N ARG A 128 -6.99 -20.08 -9.25
CA ARG A 128 -7.59 -19.63 -7.99
C ARG A 128 -7.92 -20.79 -7.04
N LEU A 129 -8.37 -21.93 -7.57
CA LEU A 129 -8.62 -23.13 -6.77
C LEU A 129 -7.34 -23.71 -6.20
N SER A 130 -6.30 -23.86 -7.02
CA SER A 130 -4.99 -24.37 -6.58
C SER A 130 -4.37 -23.45 -5.53
N ALA A 131 -4.49 -22.12 -5.69
CA ALA A 131 -4.05 -21.14 -4.69
C ALA A 131 -4.84 -21.30 -3.37
N GLY A 132 -6.15 -21.43 -3.44
CA GLY A 132 -7.02 -21.66 -2.29
C GLY A 132 -6.74 -22.98 -1.57
N ASN A 133 -6.40 -24.03 -2.33
CA ASN A 133 -5.98 -25.34 -1.83
C ASN A 133 -4.53 -25.38 -1.32
N GLN A 134 -3.80 -24.26 -1.39
CA GLN A 134 -2.38 -24.14 -1.04
C GLN A 134 -1.45 -25.04 -1.89
N GLN A 135 -1.89 -25.43 -3.07
CA GLN A 135 -1.09 -26.14 -4.04
C GLN A 135 -0.26 -25.14 -4.87
N TYR A 136 0.68 -24.47 -4.20
CA TYR A 136 1.34 -23.29 -4.74
C TYR A 136 2.09 -23.52 -6.05
N ALA A 137 2.72 -24.68 -6.23
CA ALA A 137 3.39 -25.02 -7.49
C ALA A 137 2.40 -25.03 -8.67
N LYS A 138 1.29 -25.76 -8.53
CA LYS A 138 0.21 -25.78 -9.54
C LYS A 138 -0.39 -24.39 -9.78
N ALA A 139 -0.68 -23.66 -8.69
CA ALA A 139 -1.21 -22.31 -8.79
C ALA A 139 -0.27 -21.40 -9.60
N LEU A 140 1.03 -21.45 -9.36
CA LEU A 140 1.99 -20.68 -10.13
C LEU A 140 2.05 -21.07 -11.60
N ASP A 141 1.93 -22.35 -11.91
CA ASP A 141 1.91 -22.84 -13.30
C ASP A 141 0.68 -22.33 -14.05
N TYR A 142 -0.52 -22.46 -13.45
CA TYR A 142 -1.74 -21.91 -14.04
C TYR A 142 -1.72 -20.38 -14.09
N GLY A 143 -1.23 -19.72 -13.02
CA GLY A 143 -1.12 -18.26 -12.96
C GLY A 143 -0.21 -17.68 -14.05
N LYS A 144 0.90 -18.34 -14.35
CA LYS A 144 1.78 -17.97 -15.48
C LYS A 144 1.06 -18.12 -16.82
N GLN A 145 0.37 -19.25 -17.05
CA GLN A 145 -0.41 -19.43 -18.28
C GLN A 145 -1.45 -18.32 -18.45
N VAL A 146 -2.16 -17.93 -17.38
CA VAL A 146 -3.14 -16.84 -17.42
C VAL A 146 -2.47 -15.50 -17.75
N ALA A 147 -1.29 -15.23 -17.16
CA ALA A 147 -0.55 -14.00 -17.39
C ALA A 147 0.04 -13.94 -18.81
N ASP A 148 0.62 -15.03 -19.30
CA ASP A 148 1.24 -15.12 -20.62
C ASP A 148 0.20 -14.98 -21.75
N ALA A 149 -1.03 -15.46 -21.50
CA ALA A 149 -2.17 -15.24 -22.39
C ALA A 149 -2.76 -13.81 -22.32
N GLY A 150 -2.19 -12.93 -21.50
CA GLY A 150 -2.70 -11.56 -21.30
C GLY A 150 -4.03 -11.49 -20.54
N GLY A 151 -4.49 -12.59 -19.94
CA GLY A 151 -5.77 -12.71 -19.23
C GLY A 151 -5.73 -12.36 -17.75
N ALA A 152 -4.55 -12.12 -17.18
CA ALA A 152 -4.40 -11.82 -15.76
C ALA A 152 -4.85 -10.39 -15.43
N ASN A 153 -5.73 -10.25 -14.45
CA ASN A 153 -6.07 -8.95 -13.89
C ASN A 153 -5.19 -8.62 -12.66
N THR A 154 -5.36 -7.43 -12.11
CA THR A 154 -4.63 -6.94 -10.92
C THR A 154 -4.68 -7.93 -9.76
N ASP A 155 -5.85 -8.55 -9.51
CA ASP A 155 -6.02 -9.54 -8.44
C ASP A 155 -5.24 -10.82 -8.68
N ASP A 156 -5.20 -11.31 -9.91
CA ASP A 156 -4.44 -12.52 -10.26
C ASP A 156 -2.94 -12.29 -10.06
N LEU A 157 -2.44 -11.13 -10.51
CA LEU A 157 -1.03 -10.73 -10.31
C LEU A 157 -0.69 -10.58 -8.83
N ALA A 158 -1.61 -10.03 -8.03
CA ALA A 158 -1.44 -9.92 -6.58
C ALA A 158 -1.37 -11.28 -5.89
N VAL A 159 -2.20 -12.25 -6.32
CA VAL A 159 -2.15 -13.63 -5.81
C VAL A 159 -0.83 -14.29 -6.18
N MET A 160 -0.30 -14.07 -7.40
CA MET A 160 1.03 -14.56 -7.79
C MET A 160 2.13 -14.03 -6.86
N SER A 161 2.13 -12.72 -6.60
CA SER A 161 3.06 -12.10 -5.65
C SER A 161 2.96 -12.70 -4.26
N GLN A 162 1.74 -12.87 -3.75
CA GLN A 162 1.49 -13.46 -2.44
C GLN A 162 2.00 -14.91 -2.33
N ILE A 163 1.79 -15.73 -3.35
CA ILE A 163 2.25 -17.13 -3.36
C ILE A 163 3.78 -17.18 -3.27
N TYR A 164 4.49 -16.38 -4.08
CA TYR A 164 5.94 -16.30 -4.03
C TYR A 164 6.44 -15.80 -2.67
N TYR A 165 5.75 -14.81 -2.07
CA TYR A 165 6.07 -14.33 -0.72
C TYR A 165 5.94 -15.46 0.33
N LEU A 166 4.85 -16.24 0.28
CA LEU A 166 4.64 -17.38 1.18
C LEU A 166 5.71 -18.47 1.01
N GLN A 167 6.26 -18.61 -0.19
CA GLN A 167 7.38 -19.52 -0.49
C GLN A 167 8.75 -18.92 -0.16
N LYS A 168 8.81 -17.71 0.40
CA LYS A 168 10.04 -16.94 0.70
C LYS A 168 10.89 -16.63 -0.55
N ASP A 169 10.28 -16.67 -1.73
CA ASP A 169 10.90 -16.23 -2.98
C ASP A 169 10.65 -14.73 -3.18
N CYS A 170 11.43 -13.94 -2.45
CA CYS A 170 11.31 -12.48 -2.43
C CYS A 170 11.55 -11.84 -3.80
N LYS A 171 12.43 -12.43 -4.61
CA LYS A 171 12.72 -11.93 -5.96
C LYS A 171 11.48 -11.98 -6.84
N ASN A 172 10.84 -13.13 -6.93
CA ASN A 172 9.65 -13.29 -7.73
C ASN A 172 8.42 -12.61 -7.11
N SER A 173 8.31 -12.62 -5.77
CA SER A 173 7.26 -11.88 -5.07
C SER A 173 7.27 -10.39 -5.44
N SER A 174 8.43 -9.73 -5.36
CA SER A 174 8.58 -8.32 -5.73
C SER A 174 8.29 -8.08 -7.21
N ALA A 175 8.78 -8.93 -8.11
CA ALA A 175 8.53 -8.80 -9.55
C ALA A 175 7.04 -8.90 -9.91
N TRP A 176 6.30 -9.80 -9.26
CA TRP A 176 4.86 -9.92 -9.48
C TRP A 176 4.06 -8.81 -8.78
N ALA A 177 4.54 -8.31 -7.63
CA ALA A 177 3.99 -7.12 -6.99
C ALA A 177 4.09 -5.91 -7.93
N ASP A 178 5.25 -5.69 -8.56
CA ASP A 178 5.45 -4.58 -9.49
C ASP A 178 4.50 -4.68 -10.70
N LYS A 179 4.30 -5.88 -11.25
CA LYS A 179 3.31 -6.10 -12.32
C LYS A 179 1.89 -5.76 -11.85
N ALA A 180 1.50 -6.16 -10.64
CA ALA A 180 0.19 -5.88 -10.07
C ALA A 180 -0.01 -4.37 -9.83
N ILE A 181 1.00 -3.69 -9.31
CA ILE A 181 1.01 -2.23 -9.09
C ILE A 181 0.86 -1.49 -10.42
N ALA A 182 1.65 -1.87 -11.43
CA ALA A 182 1.57 -1.27 -12.76
C ALA A 182 0.20 -1.49 -13.43
N ALA A 183 -0.39 -2.69 -13.27
CA ALA A 183 -1.72 -3.00 -13.77
C ALA A 183 -2.81 -2.15 -13.08
N ALA A 184 -2.71 -1.94 -11.75
CA ALA A 184 -3.62 -1.08 -11.02
C ALA A 184 -3.55 0.37 -11.52
N HIS A 185 -2.35 0.93 -11.65
CA HIS A 185 -2.17 2.28 -12.20
C HIS A 185 -2.73 2.41 -13.63
N LYS A 186 -2.51 1.41 -14.50
CA LYS A 186 -3.07 1.40 -15.86
C LYS A 186 -4.59 1.38 -15.87
N ALA A 187 -5.20 0.73 -14.86
CA ALA A 187 -6.65 0.71 -14.67
C ALA A 187 -7.21 1.98 -14.00
N GLY A 188 -6.37 2.92 -13.57
CA GLY A 188 -6.78 4.08 -12.78
C GLY A 188 -7.17 3.72 -11.34
N GLU A 189 -6.74 2.58 -10.84
CA GLU A 189 -7.03 2.07 -9.51
C GLU A 189 -5.84 2.29 -8.56
N ALA A 190 -6.12 2.45 -7.27
CA ALA A 190 -5.07 2.45 -6.26
C ALA A 190 -4.51 1.03 -6.07
N PRO A 191 -3.19 0.84 -6.08
CA PRO A 191 -2.59 -0.46 -5.78
C PRO A 191 -2.94 -0.94 -4.37
N LYS A 192 -2.99 -2.25 -4.17
CA LYS A 192 -3.24 -2.84 -2.85
C LYS A 192 -2.02 -2.66 -1.95
N GLU A 193 -2.26 -2.20 -0.72
CA GLU A 193 -1.22 -1.95 0.30
C GLU A 193 -0.36 -3.20 0.58
N ASN A 194 -0.95 -4.39 0.60
CA ASN A 194 -0.23 -5.63 0.89
C ASN A 194 0.89 -5.95 -0.12
N LEU A 195 0.80 -5.48 -1.36
CA LEU A 195 1.87 -5.65 -2.36
C LEU A 195 3.15 -4.94 -1.92
N PHE A 196 3.01 -3.74 -1.42
CA PHE A 196 4.14 -2.98 -0.86
C PHE A 196 4.61 -3.59 0.47
N GLN A 197 3.70 -4.13 1.30
CA GLN A 197 4.07 -4.81 2.53
C GLN A 197 4.91 -6.05 2.28
N PHE A 198 4.62 -6.85 1.24
CA PHE A 198 5.47 -7.97 0.83
C PHE A 198 6.87 -7.50 0.42
N LYS A 199 6.95 -6.45 -0.40
CA LYS A 199 8.23 -5.85 -0.79
C LYS A 199 9.00 -5.31 0.41
N LEU A 200 8.32 -4.63 1.34
CA LEU A 200 8.93 -4.09 2.56
C LEU A 200 9.49 -5.21 3.44
N GLN A 201 8.72 -6.29 3.65
CA GLN A 201 9.21 -7.42 4.45
C GLN A 201 10.41 -8.10 3.78
N CYS A 202 10.34 -8.30 2.47
CA CYS A 202 11.47 -8.87 1.71
C CYS A 202 12.74 -8.01 1.81
N ALA A 203 12.61 -6.68 1.73
CA ALA A 203 13.74 -5.77 1.92
C ALA A 203 14.28 -5.83 3.36
N SER A 204 13.37 -5.91 4.35
CA SER A 204 13.72 -6.07 5.76
C SER A 204 14.48 -7.37 6.04
N ASP A 205 14.00 -8.50 5.49
CA ASP A 205 14.65 -9.81 5.65
C ASP A 205 16.04 -9.84 5.00
N ALA A 206 16.26 -9.04 3.96
CA ALA A 206 17.56 -8.85 3.32
C ALA A 206 18.46 -7.82 4.03
N GLY A 207 17.94 -7.06 5.00
CA GLY A 207 18.67 -5.94 5.63
C GLY A 207 18.93 -4.77 4.69
N ASP A 208 18.16 -4.64 3.61
CA ASP A 208 18.31 -3.58 2.60
C ASP A 208 17.54 -2.33 2.98
N ASN A 209 18.18 -1.46 3.76
CA ASN A 209 17.60 -0.20 4.22
C ASN A 209 17.21 0.73 3.05
N ALA A 210 17.95 0.70 1.94
CA ALA A 210 17.66 1.56 0.78
C ALA A 210 16.36 1.10 0.08
N ALA A 211 16.19 -0.22 -0.13
CA ALA A 211 14.96 -0.78 -0.65
C ALA A 211 13.79 -0.56 0.30
N MET A 212 13.99 -0.74 1.62
CA MET A 212 12.97 -0.44 2.63
C MET A 212 12.50 1.02 2.55
N ALA A 213 13.43 1.97 2.52
CA ALA A 213 13.12 3.39 2.44
C ALA A 213 12.32 3.73 1.17
N SER A 214 12.69 3.15 0.02
CA SER A 214 11.95 3.32 -1.23
C SER A 214 10.50 2.84 -1.14
N VAL A 215 10.28 1.63 -0.62
CA VAL A 215 8.95 1.05 -0.47
C VAL A 215 8.11 1.82 0.56
N LEU A 216 8.74 2.33 1.64
CA LEU A 216 8.06 3.13 2.65
C LEU A 216 7.57 4.47 2.09
N VAL A 217 8.32 5.10 1.18
CA VAL A 217 7.87 6.30 0.46
C VAL A 217 6.58 6.00 -0.31
N ASP A 218 6.53 4.87 -1.03
CA ASP A 218 5.33 4.47 -1.77
C ASP A 218 4.14 4.19 -0.83
N LEU A 219 4.38 3.51 0.30
CA LEU A 219 3.36 3.24 1.32
C LEU A 219 2.82 4.51 1.96
N ILE A 220 3.68 5.49 2.23
CA ILE A 220 3.28 6.80 2.75
C ILE A 220 2.45 7.55 1.70
N LYS A 221 2.87 7.54 0.44
CA LYS A 221 2.09 8.11 -0.66
C LYS A 221 0.71 7.48 -0.78
N LEU A 222 0.61 6.18 -0.57
CA LEU A 222 -0.64 5.44 -0.67
C LEU A 222 -1.57 5.66 0.53
N THR A 223 -1.05 5.67 1.76
CA THR A 223 -1.89 5.56 2.98
C THR A 223 -1.65 6.63 4.04
N ASN A 224 -0.53 7.34 3.99
CA ASN A 224 -0.09 8.35 4.98
C ASN A 224 -0.11 7.87 6.45
N LYS A 225 0.13 6.57 6.71
CA LYS A 225 0.10 6.01 8.06
C LYS A 225 1.35 6.37 8.87
N THR A 226 1.17 6.76 10.14
CA THR A 226 2.25 7.15 11.06
C THR A 226 3.31 6.06 11.27
N ASN A 227 2.95 4.78 11.29
CA ASN A 227 3.91 3.69 11.44
C ASN A 227 4.91 3.60 10.28
N TYR A 228 4.50 3.93 9.06
CA TYR A 228 5.41 3.98 7.92
C TYR A 228 6.35 5.19 8.00
N TRP A 229 5.85 6.35 8.45
CA TRP A 229 6.70 7.50 8.77
C TRP A 229 7.73 7.16 9.84
N ASN A 230 7.32 6.53 10.94
CA ASN A 230 8.24 6.11 12.00
C ASN A 230 9.37 5.22 11.45
N THR A 231 9.02 4.19 10.68
CA THR A 231 10.02 3.27 10.12
C THR A 231 10.95 3.98 9.14
N LEU A 232 10.42 4.80 8.21
CA LEU A 232 11.22 5.56 7.25
C LEU A 232 12.21 6.50 7.95
N LEU A 233 11.70 7.33 8.87
CA LEU A 233 12.54 8.35 9.52
C LEU A 233 13.58 7.73 10.46
N ARG A 234 13.32 6.55 11.03
CA ARG A 234 14.33 5.79 11.77
C ARG A 234 15.44 5.27 10.87
N ILE A 235 15.12 4.80 9.65
CA ILE A 235 16.14 4.42 8.66
C ILE A 235 16.97 5.62 8.24
N GLU A 236 16.33 6.76 7.94
CA GLU A 236 17.04 7.97 7.52
C GLU A 236 17.96 8.53 8.61
N ARG A 237 17.57 8.37 9.88
CA ARG A 237 18.34 8.80 11.06
C ARG A 237 19.53 7.90 11.37
N GLN A 238 19.42 6.59 11.09
CA GLN A 238 20.35 5.57 11.61
C GLN A 238 21.82 5.85 11.30
N ASP A 239 22.10 6.33 10.09
CA ASP A 239 23.46 6.60 9.61
C ASP A 239 23.77 8.11 9.48
N GLU A 240 22.87 8.98 9.97
CA GLU A 240 23.12 10.41 9.97
C GLU A 240 24.09 10.79 11.08
N ARG A 241 25.11 11.59 10.76
CA ARG A 241 26.17 12.02 11.67
C ARG A 241 26.26 13.54 11.79
N ASP A 242 25.59 14.26 10.93
CA ASP A 242 25.50 15.70 10.97
C ASP A 242 24.32 16.13 11.86
N ASP A 243 24.58 16.86 12.93
CA ASP A 243 23.57 17.25 13.91
C ASP A 243 22.47 18.13 13.30
N HIS A 244 22.81 18.95 12.30
CA HIS A 244 21.83 19.77 11.60
C HIS A 244 20.83 18.90 10.80
N ASN A 245 21.33 17.97 10.00
CA ASN A 245 20.50 17.03 9.27
C ASN A 245 19.67 16.14 10.21
N LEU A 246 20.29 15.68 11.29
CA LEU A 246 19.64 14.87 12.31
C LEU A 246 18.48 15.63 12.96
N LEU A 247 18.67 16.90 13.30
CA LEU A 247 17.61 17.75 13.84
C LEU A 247 16.47 17.96 12.84
N MET A 248 16.79 18.10 11.54
CA MET A 248 15.78 18.21 10.49
C MET A 248 14.91 16.94 10.40
N ILE A 249 15.51 15.76 10.58
CA ILE A 249 14.77 14.48 10.63
C ILE A 249 13.90 14.41 11.88
N TYR A 250 14.43 14.79 13.06
CA TYR A 250 13.66 14.80 14.31
C TYR A 250 12.46 15.75 14.26
N ARG A 251 12.61 16.94 13.67
CA ARG A 251 11.50 17.87 13.46
C ARG A 251 10.39 17.22 12.64
N LEU A 252 10.75 16.46 11.60
CA LEU A 252 9.77 15.75 10.80
C LEU A 252 9.13 14.59 11.56
N MET A 253 9.90 13.84 12.38
CA MET A 253 9.34 12.83 13.28
C MET A 253 8.33 13.44 14.26
N TYR A 254 8.61 14.62 14.78
CA TYR A 254 7.72 15.36 15.68
C TYR A 254 6.42 15.79 14.95
N ASP A 255 6.53 16.36 13.76
CA ASP A 255 5.43 16.90 12.97
C ASP A 255 4.51 15.79 12.42
N THR A 256 5.08 14.61 12.10
CA THR A 256 4.31 13.42 11.67
C THR A 256 3.77 12.58 12.83
N SER A 257 4.01 13.01 14.09
CA SER A 257 3.68 12.24 15.30
C SER A 257 4.27 10.82 15.30
N SER A 258 5.41 10.64 14.66
CA SER A 258 6.08 9.34 14.54
C SER A 258 7.14 9.07 15.63
N MET A 259 7.36 10.00 16.56
CA MET A 259 8.17 9.79 17.76
C MET A 259 7.41 8.92 18.76
N THR A 260 7.95 7.74 19.07
CA THR A 260 7.24 6.72 19.89
C THR A 260 7.95 6.43 21.22
N ALA A 261 9.15 6.98 21.44
CA ALA A 261 9.93 6.77 22.64
C ALA A 261 10.35 8.10 23.29
N GLY A 262 10.42 8.13 24.63
CA GLY A 262 10.91 9.31 25.36
C GLY A 262 12.34 9.69 24.99
N SER A 263 13.17 8.70 24.58
CA SER A 263 14.52 8.95 24.08
C SER A 263 14.54 9.83 22.82
N ASP A 264 13.55 9.70 21.92
CA ASP A 264 13.48 10.53 20.70
C ASP A 264 13.26 12.01 21.07
N TYR A 265 12.34 12.26 22.01
CA TYR A 265 12.08 13.61 22.52
C TYR A 265 13.27 14.20 23.28
N MET A 266 13.98 13.36 24.05
CA MET A 266 15.18 13.79 24.77
C MET A 266 16.29 14.19 23.82
N GLU A 267 16.57 13.39 22.81
CA GLU A 267 17.63 13.64 21.84
C GLU A 267 17.33 14.87 20.99
N MET A 268 16.11 15.01 20.48
CA MET A 268 15.69 16.23 19.79
C MET A 268 15.86 17.48 20.66
N ALA A 269 15.44 17.41 21.93
CA ALA A 269 15.54 18.57 22.82
C ALA A 269 16.98 18.91 23.17
N GLN A 270 17.88 17.94 23.24
CA GLN A 270 19.32 18.18 23.42
C GLN A 270 19.90 18.89 22.20
N LEU A 271 19.65 18.38 20.98
CA LEU A 271 20.10 19.04 19.74
C LEU A 271 19.58 20.46 19.61
N LEU A 272 18.29 20.68 19.97
CA LEU A 272 17.70 22.03 19.99
C LEU A 272 18.37 22.94 21.06
N GLY A 273 18.70 22.39 22.23
CA GLY A 273 19.40 23.10 23.27
C GLY A 273 20.83 23.54 22.86
N ASP A 274 21.54 22.66 22.16
CA ASP A 274 22.86 22.89 21.61
C ASP A 274 22.83 23.91 20.45
N ALA A 275 21.76 23.91 19.67
CA ALA A 275 21.48 24.90 18.63
C ALA A 275 20.97 26.26 19.19
N ALA A 276 20.93 26.45 20.52
CA ALA A 276 20.43 27.63 21.21
C ALA A 276 18.95 27.95 20.90
N LEU A 277 18.10 26.93 20.85
CA LEU A 277 16.65 26.99 20.57
C LEU A 277 15.83 26.50 21.80
N PRO A 278 15.95 27.16 22.97
CA PRO A 278 15.41 26.66 24.24
C PRO A 278 13.88 26.59 24.24
N GLY A 279 13.18 27.46 23.50
CA GLY A 279 11.72 27.48 23.42
C GLY A 279 11.15 26.27 22.70
N GLU A 280 11.72 25.88 21.55
CA GLU A 280 11.33 24.66 20.84
C GLU A 280 11.73 23.42 21.66
N ALA A 281 12.92 23.39 22.25
CA ALA A 281 13.40 22.29 23.08
C ALA A 281 12.47 22.00 24.27
N GLN A 282 12.04 23.07 24.98
CA GLN A 282 11.07 22.95 26.07
C GLN A 282 9.76 22.38 25.61
N SER A 283 9.18 22.90 24.54
CA SER A 283 7.89 22.44 23.98
C SER A 283 7.94 20.98 23.55
N VAL A 284 9.03 20.53 22.97
CA VAL A 284 9.26 19.12 22.57
C VAL A 284 9.24 18.20 23.78
N LEU A 285 10.02 18.52 24.83
CA LEU A 285 10.07 17.70 26.05
C LEU A 285 8.74 17.67 26.78
N GLU A 286 8.07 18.81 26.94
CA GLU A 286 6.77 18.88 27.59
C GLU A 286 5.73 18.01 26.88
N LYS A 287 5.73 17.96 25.54
CA LYS A 287 4.88 17.07 24.76
C LYS A 287 5.20 15.59 25.03
N GLY A 288 6.48 15.20 25.07
CA GLY A 288 6.89 13.82 25.37
C GLY A 288 6.52 13.40 26.80
N ILE A 289 6.64 14.30 27.77
CA ILE A 289 6.25 14.09 29.17
C ILE A 289 4.72 13.93 29.24
N ALA A 290 3.97 14.85 28.64
CA ALA A 290 2.50 14.81 28.62
C ALA A 290 1.95 13.54 27.97
N ALA A 291 2.63 13.01 26.95
CA ALA A 291 2.29 11.75 26.29
C ALA A 291 2.68 10.49 27.11
N GLY A 292 3.33 10.64 28.26
CA GLY A 292 3.72 9.53 29.13
C GLY A 292 4.82 8.63 28.56
N LEU A 293 5.63 9.13 27.64
CA LEU A 293 6.62 8.33 26.89
C LEU A 293 7.92 8.05 27.66
N PHE A 294 8.12 8.70 28.79
CA PHE A 294 9.24 8.42 29.70
C PHE A 294 8.81 7.34 30.69
N SER A 295 9.25 6.09 30.49
CA SER A 295 8.74 4.94 31.24
C SER A 295 9.35 4.80 32.63
N ASP A 296 10.65 5.02 32.77
CA ASP A 296 11.35 4.89 34.04
C ASP A 296 11.55 6.22 34.77
N GLN A 297 11.78 6.15 36.12
CA GLN A 297 11.90 7.33 36.95
C GLN A 297 13.16 8.15 36.62
N LYS A 298 14.26 7.48 36.25
CA LYS A 298 15.53 8.15 35.90
C LYS A 298 15.36 9.03 34.67
N ASP A 299 14.65 8.52 33.63
CA ASP A 299 14.41 9.29 32.41
C ASP A 299 13.41 10.42 32.63
N LYS A 300 12.38 10.21 33.48
CA LYS A 300 11.48 11.29 33.92
C LYS A 300 12.25 12.42 34.63
N ASP A 301 13.12 12.05 35.57
CA ASP A 301 13.93 13.04 36.30
C ASP A 301 14.90 13.78 35.38
N ARG A 302 15.47 13.07 34.38
CA ARG A 302 16.37 13.69 33.40
C ARG A 302 15.59 14.66 32.53
N ALA A 303 14.42 14.29 32.01
CA ALA A 303 13.56 15.15 31.21
C ALA A 303 13.14 16.41 32.02
N ALA A 304 12.71 16.22 33.28
CA ALA A 304 12.32 17.33 34.15
C ALA A 304 13.47 18.29 34.43
N ARG A 305 14.67 17.76 34.68
CA ARG A 305 15.87 18.62 34.87
C ARG A 305 16.18 19.45 33.62
N LEU A 306 16.10 18.85 32.44
CA LEU A 306 16.34 19.54 31.17
C LEU A 306 15.29 20.64 30.94
N VAL A 307 13.99 20.34 31.14
CA VAL A 307 12.92 21.36 31.07
C VAL A 307 13.22 22.53 32.02
N ASN A 308 13.57 22.25 33.29
CA ASN A 308 13.87 23.27 34.25
C ASN A 308 15.08 24.15 33.88
N SER A 309 16.05 23.62 33.14
CA SER A 309 17.21 24.40 32.63
C SER A 309 16.88 25.22 31.38
N LEU A 310 15.95 24.74 30.55
CA LEU A 310 15.54 25.43 29.33
C LEU A 310 14.55 26.55 29.57
N LYS A 311 13.64 26.37 30.52
CA LYS A 311 12.55 27.31 30.82
C LYS A 311 12.99 28.75 31.02
N PRO A 312 13.95 29.09 31.90
CA PRO A 312 14.38 30.50 32.09
C PRO A 312 15.00 31.10 30.83
N ARG A 313 15.67 30.28 30.02
CA ARG A 313 16.23 30.71 28.71
C ARG A 313 15.12 31.00 27.71
N ALA A 314 14.17 30.12 27.58
CA ALA A 314 12.99 30.29 26.70
C ALA A 314 12.16 31.52 27.10
N GLU A 315 11.96 31.75 28.40
CA GLU A 315 11.28 32.96 28.91
C GLU A 315 12.07 34.26 28.61
N SER A 316 13.40 34.20 28.71
CA SER A 316 14.27 35.34 28.36
C SER A 316 14.17 35.66 26.87
N ASP A 317 14.29 34.66 26.02
CA ASP A 317 14.18 34.79 24.56
C ASP A 317 12.82 35.36 24.15
N LYS A 318 11.74 34.84 24.73
CA LYS A 318 10.38 35.35 24.48
C LYS A 318 10.22 36.82 24.88
N LYS A 319 10.77 37.23 26.03
CA LYS A 319 10.72 38.63 26.49
C LYS A 319 11.56 39.56 25.62
N GLY A 320 12.70 39.08 25.10
CA GLY A 320 13.61 39.85 24.24
C GLY A 320 13.23 39.80 22.75
N ALA A 321 12.28 38.96 22.34
CA ALA A 321 12.01 38.67 20.92
C ALA A 321 11.76 39.93 20.08
N ALA A 322 10.91 40.83 20.54
CA ALA A 322 10.54 42.05 19.79
C ALA A 322 11.73 43.01 19.62
N GLN A 323 12.57 43.14 20.66
CA GLN A 323 13.77 43.96 20.57
C GLN A 323 14.78 43.34 19.61
N PHE A 324 15.01 42.03 19.73
CA PHE A 324 15.89 41.28 18.83
C PHE A 324 15.43 41.37 17.38
N ASP A 325 14.12 41.23 17.11
CA ASP A 325 13.55 41.36 15.78
C ASP A 325 13.76 42.78 15.20
N ALA A 326 13.57 43.84 16.01
CA ALA A 326 13.80 45.20 15.57
C ALA A 326 15.28 45.49 15.23
N GLU A 327 16.22 44.82 15.91
CA GLU A 327 17.65 44.87 15.60
C GLU A 327 17.98 44.04 14.34
N ALA A 328 17.44 42.82 14.23
CA ALA A 328 17.57 41.99 13.05
C ALA A 328 17.06 42.68 11.77
N ALA A 329 15.95 43.39 11.87
CA ALA A 329 15.36 44.11 10.73
C ALA A 329 16.31 45.18 10.14
N LYS A 330 17.21 45.74 10.93
CA LYS A 330 18.19 46.77 10.50
C LYS A 330 19.42 46.14 9.83
N ASN A 331 19.66 44.86 10.03
CA ASN A 331 20.80 44.17 9.44
C ASN A 331 20.61 43.96 7.93
N SER A 332 21.69 44.04 7.16
CA SER A 332 21.62 43.83 5.70
C SER A 332 21.54 42.38 5.28
N ALA A 333 22.05 41.45 6.10
CA ALA A 333 21.94 40.00 5.87
C ALA A 333 20.77 39.39 6.62
N GLY A 334 20.16 38.37 6.04
CA GLY A 334 18.94 37.73 6.55
C GLY A 334 19.14 36.76 7.71
N GLU A 335 20.38 36.47 8.10
CA GLU A 335 20.67 35.47 9.14
C GLU A 335 19.97 35.78 10.48
N LEU A 336 20.07 37.04 10.93
CA LEU A 336 19.46 37.47 12.19
C LEU A 336 17.93 37.49 12.12
N ASP A 337 17.34 37.75 10.94
CA ASP A 337 15.91 37.69 10.75
C ASP A 337 15.39 36.23 10.87
N VAL A 338 16.14 35.24 10.33
CA VAL A 338 15.81 33.82 10.52
C VAL A 338 15.90 33.42 11.99
N LYS A 339 16.99 33.84 12.68
CA LYS A 339 17.13 33.59 14.14
C LYS A 339 16.01 34.24 14.96
N SER A 340 15.56 35.44 14.59
CA SER A 340 14.37 36.06 15.21
C SER A 340 13.11 35.21 14.97
N GLY A 341 12.94 34.70 13.76
CA GLY A 341 11.83 33.80 13.42
C GLY A 341 11.85 32.50 14.22
N GLU A 342 13.02 31.91 14.46
CA GLU A 342 13.18 30.71 15.29
C GLU A 342 12.75 30.96 16.74
N VAL A 343 13.13 32.13 17.31
CA VAL A 343 12.73 32.57 18.66
C VAL A 343 11.20 32.71 18.73
N TYR A 344 10.59 33.37 17.76
CA TYR A 344 9.14 33.50 17.70
C TYR A 344 8.46 32.15 17.56
N TYR A 345 8.97 31.26 16.69
CA TYR A 345 8.45 29.89 16.54
C TYR A 345 8.49 29.14 17.88
N GLY A 346 9.62 29.13 18.56
CA GLY A 346 9.80 28.48 19.85
C GLY A 346 8.91 29.04 20.96
N SER A 347 8.48 30.31 20.86
CA SER A 347 7.53 30.95 21.79
C SER A 347 6.05 30.76 21.40
N GLY A 348 5.76 30.11 20.25
CA GLY A 348 4.42 29.90 19.73
C GLY A 348 3.83 31.07 18.94
N ASP A 349 4.61 32.14 18.70
CA ASP A 349 4.16 33.26 17.85
C ASP A 349 4.50 32.98 16.38
N TYR A 350 3.72 32.10 15.78
CA TYR A 350 3.95 31.65 14.40
C TYR A 350 3.77 32.76 13.35
N GLN A 351 2.92 33.75 13.61
CA GLN A 351 2.73 34.85 12.66
C GLN A 351 3.96 35.76 12.59
N SER A 352 4.55 36.10 13.72
CA SER A 352 5.79 36.87 13.79
C SER A 352 6.96 36.04 13.22
N ALA A 353 7.00 34.73 13.49
CA ALA A 353 8.00 33.83 12.89
C ALA A 353 7.94 33.85 11.35
N VAL A 354 6.77 33.71 10.74
CA VAL A 354 6.59 33.82 9.28
C VAL A 354 7.09 35.17 8.75
N THR A 355 6.77 36.27 9.43
CA THR A 355 7.16 37.61 9.00
C THR A 355 8.68 37.75 9.01
N ALA A 356 9.33 37.39 10.11
CA ALA A 356 10.77 37.49 10.27
C ALA A 356 11.52 36.60 9.29
N ILE A 357 11.15 35.32 9.16
CA ILE A 357 11.82 34.39 8.26
C ILE A 357 11.70 34.84 6.79
N ASN A 358 10.50 35.27 6.34
CA ASN A 358 10.33 35.79 4.99
C ASN A 358 11.22 36.99 4.71
N ARG A 359 11.36 37.92 5.67
CA ARG A 359 12.27 39.08 5.58
C ARG A 359 13.71 38.60 5.44
N GLY A 360 14.12 37.59 6.24
CA GLY A 360 15.45 36.99 6.15
C GLY A 360 15.73 36.38 4.79
N ILE A 361 14.80 35.57 4.25
CA ILE A 361 14.94 34.95 2.93
C ILE A 361 15.06 36.00 1.81
N GLN A 362 14.32 37.14 1.92
CA GLN A 362 14.43 38.24 0.96
C GLN A 362 15.77 38.95 0.99
N LYS A 363 16.36 39.12 2.18
CA LYS A 363 17.66 39.74 2.35
C LYS A 363 18.83 38.87 1.91
N GLN A 364 18.65 37.55 1.84
CA GLN A 364 19.69 36.57 1.58
C GLN A 364 20.80 36.53 2.65
N GLY A 365 21.93 35.87 2.40
CA GLY A 365 23.02 35.76 3.35
C GLY A 365 22.68 34.91 4.58
N ILE A 366 21.92 33.83 4.39
CA ILE A 366 21.51 32.87 5.41
C ILE A 366 22.44 31.68 5.32
N LYS A 367 23.00 31.25 6.47
CA LYS A 367 23.91 30.10 6.54
C LYS A 367 23.17 28.76 6.30
N HIS A 368 22.02 28.59 6.94
CA HIS A 368 21.18 27.39 6.84
C HIS A 368 19.82 27.75 6.22
N LEU A 369 19.82 27.93 4.90
CA LEU A 369 18.61 28.29 4.16
C LEU A 369 17.56 27.18 4.17
N ASP A 370 17.97 25.93 4.24
CA ASP A 370 17.10 24.75 4.42
C ASP A 370 16.31 24.83 5.74
N GLU A 371 16.99 25.18 6.83
CA GLU A 371 16.35 25.38 8.14
C GLU A 371 15.32 26.52 8.10
N ALA A 372 15.67 27.64 7.45
CA ALA A 372 14.74 28.75 7.27
C ALA A 372 13.45 28.31 6.54
N TYR A 373 13.55 27.54 5.44
CA TYR A 373 12.38 27.02 4.74
C TYR A 373 11.58 26.03 5.57
N VAL A 374 12.24 25.17 6.36
CA VAL A 374 11.55 24.23 7.26
C VAL A 374 10.78 24.98 8.33
N TYR A 375 11.38 25.96 9.00
CA TYR A 375 10.66 26.76 10.00
C TYR A 375 9.49 27.54 9.38
N LEU A 376 9.71 28.15 8.22
CA LEU A 376 8.62 28.84 7.52
C LEU A 376 7.45 27.90 7.22
N GLY A 377 7.74 26.71 6.68
CA GLY A 377 6.72 25.71 6.38
C GLY A 377 5.99 25.23 7.63
N ARG A 378 6.72 24.90 8.69
CA ARG A 378 6.16 24.47 9.98
C ARG A 378 5.31 25.56 10.65
N ALA A 379 5.73 26.81 10.59
CA ALA A 379 4.95 27.95 11.10
C ALA A 379 3.63 28.09 10.32
N GLN A 380 3.68 27.97 8.99
CA GLN A 380 2.47 27.98 8.14
C GLN A 380 1.53 26.79 8.42
N VAL A 381 2.08 25.60 8.71
CA VAL A 381 1.26 24.44 9.16
C VAL A 381 0.55 24.78 10.47
N ALA A 382 1.25 25.36 11.44
CA ALA A 382 0.67 25.74 12.72
C ALA A 382 -0.43 26.80 12.57
N LEU A 383 -0.29 27.70 11.60
CA LEU A 383 -1.32 28.68 11.20
C LEU A 383 -2.43 28.10 10.32
N LYS A 384 -2.38 26.81 9.98
CA LYS A 384 -3.32 26.11 9.07
C LYS A 384 -3.29 26.63 7.63
N ASN A 385 -2.24 27.27 7.20
CA ASN A 385 -2.02 27.79 5.86
C ASN A 385 -1.31 26.76 4.99
N THR A 386 -2.03 25.68 4.62
CA THR A 386 -1.45 24.52 3.88
C THR A 386 -0.77 24.91 2.57
N ALA A 387 -1.35 25.84 1.81
CA ALA A 387 -0.77 26.27 0.53
C ALA A 387 0.58 26.96 0.71
N ASP A 388 0.70 27.85 1.67
CA ASP A 388 1.93 28.58 1.98
C ASP A 388 2.98 27.64 2.61
N ALA A 389 2.55 26.66 3.42
CA ALA A 389 3.42 25.62 3.92
C ALA A 389 4.07 24.81 2.79
N LYS A 390 3.25 24.34 1.82
CA LYS A 390 3.76 23.63 0.62
C LYS A 390 4.73 24.49 -0.18
N LYS A 391 4.42 25.78 -0.35
CA LYS A 391 5.31 26.72 -1.03
C LYS A 391 6.64 26.86 -0.30
N ALA A 392 6.62 27.00 1.02
CA ALA A 392 7.84 27.09 1.84
C ALA A 392 8.70 25.83 1.71
N PHE A 393 8.12 24.62 1.89
CA PHE A 393 8.86 23.37 1.72
C PHE A 393 9.39 23.17 0.28
N SER A 394 8.71 23.71 -0.73
CA SER A 394 9.23 23.67 -2.10
C SER A 394 10.53 24.45 -2.29
N GLY A 395 10.77 25.44 -1.44
CA GLY A 395 12.01 26.20 -1.39
C GLY A 395 13.25 25.34 -1.10
N LEU A 396 13.08 24.21 -0.41
CA LEU A 396 14.16 23.26 -0.16
C LEU A 396 14.85 22.77 -1.45
N LYS A 397 14.13 22.71 -2.56
CA LYS A 397 14.68 22.34 -3.88
C LYS A 397 15.71 23.35 -4.40
N THR A 398 15.71 24.57 -3.89
CA THR A 398 16.61 25.65 -4.32
C THR A 398 17.83 25.78 -3.42
N VAL A 399 17.90 25.00 -2.33
CA VAL A 399 19.00 25.06 -1.37
C VAL A 399 20.21 24.30 -1.93
N PRO A 400 21.36 24.95 -2.11
CA PRO A 400 22.56 24.26 -2.55
C PRO A 400 23.06 23.31 -1.47
N ASN A 401 23.48 22.11 -1.89
CA ASN A 401 24.09 21.10 -1.00
C ASN A 401 23.19 20.57 0.15
N ILE A 402 21.86 20.72 0.03
CA ILE A 402 20.95 20.07 1.00
C ILE A 402 21.18 18.56 0.98
N SER A 403 21.11 17.92 2.15
CA SER A 403 21.13 16.46 2.24
C SER A 403 19.98 15.86 1.40
N PRO A 404 20.28 14.97 0.44
CA PRO A 404 19.23 14.33 -0.38
C PRO A 404 18.20 13.57 0.46
N ARG A 405 18.61 13.02 1.61
CA ARG A 405 17.73 12.32 2.55
C ARG A 405 16.73 13.29 3.18
N VAL A 406 17.23 14.41 3.70
CA VAL A 406 16.40 15.47 4.29
C VAL A 406 15.43 16.05 3.27
N ALA A 407 15.93 16.42 2.08
CA ALA A 407 15.10 16.99 1.03
C ALA A 407 13.94 16.05 0.65
N ARG A 408 14.23 14.75 0.46
CA ARG A 408 13.25 13.73 0.08
C ARG A 408 12.12 13.59 1.10
N VAL A 409 12.45 13.50 2.39
CA VAL A 409 11.42 13.27 3.42
C VAL A 409 10.56 14.50 3.66
N TRP A 410 11.13 15.71 3.58
CA TRP A 410 10.36 16.95 3.67
C TRP A 410 9.49 17.21 2.44
N GLU A 411 9.95 16.83 1.24
CA GLU A 411 9.12 16.87 0.03
C GLU A 411 7.91 15.92 0.17
N LEU A 412 8.15 14.69 0.61
CA LEU A 412 7.09 13.71 0.88
C LEU A 412 6.06 14.23 1.90
N TYR A 413 6.53 14.86 2.98
CA TYR A 413 5.66 15.48 3.97
C TYR A 413 4.81 16.60 3.34
N SER A 414 5.43 17.46 2.55
CA SER A 414 4.74 18.52 1.83
C SER A 414 3.63 18.01 0.90
N GLU A 415 3.88 16.90 0.19
CA GLU A 415 2.87 16.24 -0.64
C GLU A 415 1.67 15.77 0.18
N LYS A 416 1.87 15.33 1.42
CA LYS A 416 0.85 14.78 2.31
C LYS A 416 0.08 15.81 3.14
N LEU A 417 0.50 17.06 3.15
CA LEU A 417 -0.22 18.11 3.87
C LEU A 417 -1.64 18.31 3.31
N GLY A 418 -2.62 18.27 4.21
CA GLY A 418 -4.03 18.50 3.87
C GLY A 418 -4.75 17.31 3.23
N GLN A 419 -4.15 16.10 3.31
CA GLN A 419 -4.77 14.83 2.87
C GLN A 419 -5.30 14.03 4.06
#